data_9f75c6fd56d72e7beb615eeb3abe054b
#
_entry.id   9f75c6fd56d72e7beb615eeb3abe054b
#
_cell.length_a   1.000
_cell.length_b   1.000
_cell.length_c   1.000
_cell.angle_alpha   90.00
_cell.angle_beta   90.00
_cell.angle_gamma   90.00
#
_symmetry.space_group_name_H-M   'P 1'
#
loop_
_entity.id
_entity.type
_entity.pdbx_description
1 polymer ?
#
loop_
_entity_poly.entity_id
_entity_poly.type
_entity_poly.pdbx_seq_one_letter_code
_entity_poly.pdbx_strand_id
1 'polypeptide(L)'
;RISVLKEVIAKVYKTRLPNLHIYISQKDVNEYLSCLSRETKRFLYPQATILYVDPYDFGTVHIPTLRTFCEKFYCELLFNLFTSDWVRNRNNELDSRIDKVIDNPKVKINNKTELVDYMLKQLKVGRMQYSFNYEFHTETNVELYQIMYLTPKDTGLEKLKDALWDTFKGA
;
A
#
# COMPACT_ATOMS: atom_id res chain seq x y z
N ARG A 1 8.87 -4.94 21.75
CA ARG A 1 8.09 -3.89 21.04
C ARG A 1 6.63 -4.32 20.80
N ILE A 2 6.35 -5.54 20.39
CA ILE A 2 4.96 -6.01 20.13
C ILE A 2 4.15 -6.17 21.41
N SER A 3 4.74 -6.60 22.52
CA SER A 3 4.04 -6.65 23.80
C SER A 3 3.49 -5.29 24.20
N VAL A 4 4.31 -4.26 24.10
CA VAL A 4 3.93 -2.88 24.38
C VAL A 4 2.79 -2.40 23.47
N LEU A 5 2.87 -2.71 22.17
CA LEU A 5 1.82 -2.37 21.22
C LEU A 5 0.48 -3.07 21.57
N LYS A 6 0.53 -4.35 21.94
CA LYS A 6 -0.66 -5.09 22.41
C LYS A 6 -1.28 -4.48 23.66
N GLU A 7 -0.46 -4.05 24.61
CA GLU A 7 -0.91 -3.40 25.84
C GLU A 7 -1.57 -2.03 25.53
N VAL A 8 -0.95 -1.21 24.68
CA VAL A 8 -1.52 0.08 24.26
C VAL A 8 -2.85 -0.11 23.54
N ILE A 9 -2.91 -1.05 22.60
CA ILE A 9 -4.14 -1.36 21.88
C ILE A 9 -5.23 -1.84 22.86
N ALA A 10 -4.91 -2.77 23.75
CA ALA A 10 -5.88 -3.27 24.72
C ALA A 10 -6.41 -2.16 25.62
N LYS A 11 -5.56 -1.22 26.05
CA LYS A 11 -5.91 -0.11 26.94
C LYS A 11 -6.74 0.96 26.25
N VAL A 12 -6.43 1.31 25.00
CA VAL A 12 -7.04 2.43 24.29
C VAL A 12 -8.31 2.03 23.55
N TYR A 13 -8.31 0.88 22.89
CA TYR A 13 -9.40 0.52 21.98
C TYR A 13 -10.51 -0.32 22.61
N LYS A 14 -10.19 -1.16 23.58
CA LYS A 14 -11.20 -2.01 24.23
C LYS A 14 -12.33 -1.23 24.91
N THR A 15 -12.02 -0.02 25.36
CA THR A 15 -12.96 0.89 26.02
C THR A 15 -13.72 1.81 25.06
N ARG A 16 -13.16 2.10 23.89
CA ARG A 16 -13.74 3.12 22.97
C ARG A 16 -14.45 2.51 21.76
N LEU A 17 -14.07 1.32 21.33
CA LEU A 17 -14.58 0.68 20.13
C LEU A 17 -14.88 -0.82 20.39
N PRO A 18 -16.00 -1.13 21.07
CA PRO A 18 -16.31 -2.50 21.52
C PRO A 18 -16.48 -3.49 20.36
N ASN A 19 -16.80 -3.01 19.15
CA ASN A 19 -17.00 -3.84 17.96
C ASN A 19 -15.74 -3.95 17.08
N LEU A 20 -14.60 -3.38 17.52
CA LEU A 20 -13.35 -3.46 16.80
C LEU A 20 -12.55 -4.68 17.26
N HIS A 21 -12.24 -5.57 16.33
CA HIS A 21 -11.34 -6.71 16.54
C HIS A 21 -9.98 -6.42 15.94
N ILE A 22 -8.94 -6.40 16.76
CA ILE A 22 -7.56 -6.11 16.34
C ILE A 22 -6.74 -7.38 16.44
N TYR A 23 -6.15 -7.77 15.31
CA TYR A 23 -5.23 -8.89 15.20
C TYR A 23 -3.83 -8.38 14.86
N ILE A 24 -2.83 -8.79 15.64
CA ILE A 24 -1.44 -8.42 15.44
C ILE A 24 -0.66 -9.67 15.04
N SER A 25 -0.01 -9.61 13.89
CA SER A 25 0.87 -10.67 13.38
C SER A 25 2.29 -10.14 13.19
N GLN A 26 3.29 -10.99 13.41
CA GLN A 26 4.72 -10.73 13.14
C GLN A 26 5.19 -11.38 11.84
N LYS A 27 4.28 -11.91 11.06
CA LYS A 27 4.62 -12.56 9.79
C LYS A 27 5.17 -11.56 8.79
N ASP A 28 6.02 -12.02 7.90
CA ASP A 28 6.36 -11.29 6.68
C ASP A 28 5.09 -10.96 5.89
N VAL A 29 5.01 -9.73 5.36
CA VAL A 29 3.82 -9.24 4.67
C VAL A 29 3.50 -10.06 3.42
N ASN A 30 4.53 -10.48 2.68
CA ASN A 30 4.34 -11.25 1.44
C ASN A 30 3.83 -12.66 1.75
N GLU A 31 4.37 -13.28 2.80
CA GLU A 31 3.88 -14.57 3.31
C GLU A 31 2.44 -14.45 3.79
N TYR A 32 2.13 -13.39 4.55
CA TYR A 32 0.78 -13.16 5.08
C TYR A 32 -0.25 -12.95 3.96
N LEU A 33 0.03 -12.10 2.99
CA LEU A 33 -0.84 -11.86 1.83
C LEU A 33 -1.01 -13.12 0.97
N SER A 34 0.07 -13.89 0.80
CA SER A 34 0.02 -15.17 0.08
C SER A 34 -0.86 -16.19 0.78
N CYS A 35 -0.77 -16.29 2.12
CA CYS A 35 -1.62 -17.15 2.91
C CYS A 35 -3.09 -16.74 2.80
N LEU A 36 -3.41 -15.46 2.95
CA LEU A 36 -4.77 -14.95 2.79
C LEU A 36 -5.31 -15.24 1.39
N SER A 37 -4.49 -15.07 0.36
CA SER A 37 -4.87 -15.34 -1.02
C SER A 37 -5.16 -16.81 -1.30
N ARG A 38 -4.59 -17.74 -0.54
CA ARG A 38 -4.87 -19.19 -0.63
C ARG A 38 -6.12 -19.61 0.14
N GLU A 39 -6.41 -18.97 1.25
CA GLU A 39 -7.56 -19.28 2.11
C GLU A 39 -8.89 -18.83 1.51
N THR A 40 -9.30 -19.45 0.40
CA THR A 40 -10.51 -19.09 -0.36
C THR A 40 -11.80 -19.15 0.44
N LYS A 41 -11.86 -19.96 1.48
CA LYS A 41 -13.08 -20.20 2.26
C LYS A 41 -13.40 -19.11 3.28
N ARG A 42 -12.42 -18.30 3.68
CA ARG A 42 -12.57 -17.31 4.76
C ARG A 42 -13.28 -16.03 4.30
N PHE A 43 -13.33 -15.80 3.00
CA PHE A 43 -13.88 -14.57 2.40
C PHE A 43 -15.00 -14.88 1.41
N LEU A 44 -15.94 -15.75 1.79
CA LEU A 44 -17.09 -16.13 0.96
C LEU A 44 -18.07 -14.99 0.67
N TYR A 45 -17.94 -13.87 1.37
CA TYR A 45 -18.71 -12.66 1.13
C TYR A 45 -17.78 -11.49 0.84
N PRO A 46 -18.18 -10.55 -0.04
CA PRO A 46 -17.40 -9.36 -0.33
C PRO A 46 -17.38 -8.44 0.90
N GLN A 47 -16.53 -8.75 1.85
CA GLN A 47 -16.23 -7.81 2.93
C GLN A 47 -15.44 -6.66 2.33
N ALA A 48 -15.92 -5.43 2.54
CA ALA A 48 -15.14 -4.26 2.20
C ALA A 48 -13.81 -4.30 2.98
N THR A 49 -12.72 -4.34 2.26
CA THR A 49 -11.37 -4.42 2.83
C THR A 49 -10.61 -3.17 2.45
N ILE A 50 -9.98 -2.53 3.42
CA ILE A 50 -8.99 -1.48 3.17
C ILE A 50 -7.63 -2.10 3.48
N LEU A 51 -6.77 -2.16 2.48
CA LEU A 51 -5.41 -2.64 2.62
C LEU A 51 -4.46 -1.44 2.63
N TYR A 52 -3.94 -1.10 3.81
CA TYR A 52 -2.89 -0.09 3.95
C TYR A 52 -1.53 -0.78 4.00
N VAL A 53 -0.69 -0.48 3.04
CA VAL A 53 0.65 -1.05 2.89
C VAL A 53 1.67 0.07 3.08
N ASP A 54 2.40 -0.01 4.19
CA ASP A 54 3.45 0.94 4.55
C ASP A 54 4.77 0.17 4.70
N PRO A 55 5.48 -0.06 3.60
CA PRO A 55 6.72 -0.83 3.64
C PRO A 55 7.84 -0.01 4.29
N TYR A 56 8.75 -0.69 4.99
CA TYR A 56 9.92 -0.05 5.58
C TYR A 56 10.89 0.48 4.50
N ASP A 57 11.00 -0.23 3.39
CA ASP A 57 11.77 0.18 2.22
C ASP A 57 11.09 -0.31 0.94
N PHE A 58 11.55 0.21 -0.19
CA PHE A 58 11.00 -0.10 -1.51
C PHE A 58 11.03 -1.60 -1.85
N GLY A 59 12.00 -2.35 -1.36
CA GLY A 59 12.18 -3.78 -1.68
C GLY A 59 11.39 -4.75 -0.80
N THR A 60 10.65 -4.25 0.19
CA THR A 60 10.02 -5.11 1.21
C THR A 60 8.76 -5.80 0.68
N VAL A 61 7.99 -5.15 -0.18
CA VAL A 61 6.71 -5.69 -0.66
C VAL A 61 6.84 -6.22 -2.09
N HIS A 62 6.55 -7.50 -2.26
CA HIS A 62 6.54 -8.16 -3.56
C HIS A 62 5.24 -7.82 -4.31
N ILE A 63 5.35 -7.02 -5.36
CA ILE A 63 4.21 -6.50 -6.10
C ILE A 63 3.32 -7.59 -6.71
N PRO A 64 3.84 -8.68 -7.29
CA PRO A 64 3.00 -9.77 -7.77
C PRO A 64 2.12 -10.41 -6.69
N THR A 65 2.62 -10.50 -5.46
CA THR A 65 1.83 -11.00 -4.32
C THR A 65 0.71 -10.06 -3.95
N LEU A 66 1.01 -8.77 -3.87
CA LEU A 66 0.03 -7.72 -3.61
C LEU A 66 -1.04 -7.67 -4.71
N ARG A 67 -0.62 -7.75 -5.97
CA ARG A 67 -1.50 -7.82 -7.14
C ARG A 67 -2.46 -9.01 -7.06
N THR A 68 -1.94 -10.21 -6.79
CA THR A 68 -2.75 -11.42 -6.63
C THR A 68 -3.80 -11.26 -5.54
N PHE A 69 -3.46 -10.60 -4.44
CA PHE A 69 -4.42 -10.29 -3.38
C PHE A 69 -5.52 -9.35 -3.89
N CYS A 70 -5.15 -8.25 -4.53
CA CYS A 70 -6.10 -7.25 -5.06
C CYS A 70 -6.99 -7.80 -6.17
N GLU A 71 -6.51 -8.75 -6.98
CA GLU A 71 -7.33 -9.44 -7.99
C GLU A 71 -8.40 -10.32 -7.35
N LYS A 72 -8.06 -10.94 -6.22
CA LYS A 72 -8.91 -11.93 -5.57
C LYS A 72 -9.95 -11.32 -4.65
N PHE A 73 -9.57 -10.28 -3.91
CA PHE A 73 -10.43 -9.68 -2.91
C PHE A 73 -11.02 -8.34 -3.37
N TYR A 74 -12.22 -8.04 -2.88
CA TYR A 74 -12.79 -6.70 -3.03
C TYR A 74 -12.15 -5.79 -2.00
N CYS A 75 -11.14 -5.03 -2.43
CA CYS A 75 -10.38 -4.17 -1.53
C CYS A 75 -10.11 -2.79 -2.15
N GLU A 76 -9.86 -1.84 -1.29
CA GLU A 76 -9.21 -0.58 -1.59
C GLU A 76 -7.76 -0.66 -1.11
N LEU A 77 -6.83 -0.19 -1.90
CA LEU A 77 -5.41 -0.23 -1.61
C LEU A 77 -4.87 1.17 -1.38
N LEU A 78 -4.27 1.40 -0.23
CA LEU A 78 -3.41 2.54 0.09
C LEU A 78 -1.98 2.02 0.18
N PHE A 79 -1.14 2.36 -0.77
CA PHE A 79 0.25 1.92 -0.84
C PHE A 79 1.19 3.12 -0.67
N ASN A 80 1.98 3.10 0.38
CA ASN A 80 2.99 4.12 0.62
C ASN A 80 4.26 3.79 -0.19
N LEU A 81 4.52 4.60 -1.22
CA LEU A 81 5.67 4.44 -2.10
C LEU A 81 6.78 5.42 -1.69
N PHE A 82 7.87 4.90 -1.14
CA PHE A 82 9.05 5.68 -0.76
C PHE A 82 9.88 6.08 -2.00
N THR A 83 9.42 7.10 -2.70
CA THR A 83 10.10 7.61 -3.90
C THR A 83 11.45 8.24 -3.59
N SER A 84 11.60 8.85 -2.40
CA SER A 84 12.88 9.43 -1.96
C SER A 84 13.97 8.36 -1.75
N ASP A 85 13.60 7.19 -1.26
CA ASP A 85 14.55 6.07 -1.09
C ASP A 85 15.02 5.55 -2.45
N TRP A 86 14.12 5.47 -3.40
CA TRP A 86 14.46 5.11 -4.77
C TRP A 86 15.45 6.09 -5.42
N VAL A 87 15.23 7.41 -5.26
CA VAL A 87 16.12 8.43 -5.82
C VAL A 87 17.52 8.37 -5.18
N ARG A 88 17.61 8.17 -3.85
CA ARG A 88 18.89 8.10 -3.13
C ARG A 88 19.73 6.89 -3.50
N ASN A 89 19.08 5.75 -3.72
CA ASN A 89 19.74 4.46 -3.92
C ASN A 89 19.98 4.12 -5.38
N ARG A 90 19.60 4.98 -6.32
CA ARG A 90 19.65 4.75 -7.77
C ARG A 90 21.04 4.34 -8.32
N ASN A 91 22.11 4.65 -7.60
CA ASN A 91 23.47 4.43 -8.11
C ASN A 91 24.17 3.19 -7.56
N ASN A 92 23.62 2.47 -6.57
CA ASN A 92 24.47 1.53 -5.82
C ASN A 92 23.99 0.08 -5.72
N GLU A 93 22.76 -0.28 -5.96
CA GLU A 93 22.28 -1.67 -5.79
C GLU A 93 20.80 -1.80 -6.19
N LEU A 94 20.27 -0.77 -6.79
CA LEU A 94 18.83 -0.65 -6.99
C LEU A 94 18.29 -1.68 -7.98
N ASP A 95 19.10 -2.05 -8.97
CA ASP A 95 18.68 -3.02 -9.98
C ASP A 95 18.25 -4.34 -9.31
N SER A 96 18.95 -4.78 -8.28
CA SER A 96 18.61 -6.02 -7.57
C SER A 96 17.36 -5.90 -6.66
N ARG A 97 17.06 -4.71 -6.16
CA ARG A 97 15.85 -4.45 -5.36
C ARG A 97 14.63 -4.25 -6.25
N ILE A 98 14.81 -3.53 -7.35
CA ILE A 98 13.78 -3.38 -8.39
C ILE A 98 13.40 -4.76 -8.94
N ASP A 99 14.37 -5.61 -9.25
CA ASP A 99 14.12 -6.96 -9.76
C ASP A 99 13.29 -7.82 -8.78
N LYS A 100 13.47 -7.63 -7.48
CA LYS A 100 12.66 -8.31 -6.45
C LYS A 100 11.23 -7.80 -6.36
N VAL A 101 11.04 -6.51 -6.61
CA VAL A 101 9.73 -5.83 -6.54
C VAL A 101 8.98 -6.00 -7.86
N ILE A 102 9.71 -5.93 -8.94
CA ILE A 102 9.24 -5.96 -10.32
C ILE A 102 9.61 -7.32 -10.91
N ASP A 103 8.65 -8.19 -11.03
CA ASP A 103 8.81 -9.55 -11.57
C ASP A 103 9.24 -9.56 -13.05
N ASN A 104 9.89 -8.50 -13.53
CA ASN A 104 10.35 -8.37 -14.90
C ASN A 104 11.69 -7.61 -14.99
N PRO A 105 12.82 -8.32 -14.96
CA PRO A 105 14.16 -7.73 -15.00
C PRO A 105 14.49 -6.96 -16.30
N LYS A 106 13.61 -7.00 -17.30
CA LYS A 106 13.79 -6.27 -18.57
C LYS A 106 13.27 -4.83 -18.53
N VAL A 107 12.53 -4.47 -17.50
CA VAL A 107 12.01 -3.11 -17.39
C VAL A 107 13.07 -2.20 -16.80
N LYS A 108 13.50 -1.24 -17.59
CA LYS A 108 14.38 -0.16 -17.11
C LYS A 108 13.52 1.00 -16.67
N ILE A 109 13.67 1.40 -15.40
CA ILE A 109 13.01 2.56 -14.82
C ILE A 109 14.07 3.64 -14.65
N ASN A 110 13.94 4.73 -15.40
CA ASN A 110 14.95 5.78 -15.45
C ASN A 110 14.67 6.95 -14.50
N ASN A 111 13.43 7.14 -14.12
CA ASN A 111 13.02 8.26 -13.28
C ASN A 111 11.81 7.88 -12.39
N LYS A 112 11.50 8.77 -11.46
CA LYS A 112 10.41 8.60 -10.49
C LYS A 112 9.05 8.45 -11.18
N THR A 113 8.78 9.22 -12.20
CA THR A 113 7.48 9.16 -12.91
C THR A 113 7.28 7.80 -13.56
N GLU A 114 8.31 7.27 -14.21
CA GLU A 114 8.27 5.92 -14.77
C GLU A 114 8.05 4.85 -13.70
N LEU A 115 8.63 5.03 -12.49
CA LEU A 115 8.41 4.13 -11.37
C LEU A 115 6.94 4.14 -10.93
N VAL A 116 6.38 5.31 -10.72
CA VAL A 116 4.98 5.48 -10.30
C VAL A 116 4.04 4.91 -11.35
N ASP A 117 4.25 5.23 -12.61
CA ASP A 117 3.43 4.72 -13.72
C ASP A 117 3.53 3.20 -13.84
N TYR A 118 4.73 2.65 -13.68
CA TYR A 118 4.94 1.21 -13.66
C TYR A 118 4.17 0.55 -12.50
N MET A 119 4.31 1.07 -11.30
CA MET A 119 3.63 0.56 -10.12
C MET A 119 2.11 0.61 -10.28
N LEU A 120 1.57 1.73 -10.75
CA LEU A 120 0.16 1.87 -11.06
C LEU A 120 -0.30 0.84 -12.07
N LYS A 121 0.45 0.65 -13.14
CA LYS A 121 0.14 -0.35 -14.18
C LYS A 121 0.13 -1.77 -13.63
N GLN A 122 1.04 -2.09 -12.70
CA GLN A 122 1.08 -3.41 -12.07
C GLN A 122 -0.07 -3.62 -11.08
N LEU A 123 -0.52 -2.58 -10.38
CA LEU A 123 -1.54 -2.66 -9.34
C LEU A 123 -2.96 -2.41 -9.87
N LYS A 124 -3.13 -1.73 -11.01
CA LYS A 124 -4.43 -1.55 -11.70
C LYS A 124 -4.83 -2.81 -12.44
N VAL A 125 -5.21 -3.83 -11.69
CA VAL A 125 -5.58 -5.13 -12.22
C VAL A 125 -6.95 -5.56 -11.72
N GLY A 126 -7.62 -6.41 -12.48
CA GLY A 126 -8.91 -6.94 -12.11
C GLY A 126 -9.94 -5.83 -11.88
N ARG A 127 -10.40 -5.67 -10.64
CA ARG A 127 -11.40 -4.67 -10.25
C ARG A 127 -10.82 -3.30 -9.92
N MET A 128 -9.50 -3.19 -9.72
CA MET A 128 -8.81 -1.96 -9.36
C MET A 128 -8.68 -1.01 -10.56
N GLN A 129 -9.75 -0.28 -10.88
CA GLN A 129 -9.82 0.53 -12.10
C GLN A 129 -9.46 2.00 -11.89
N TYR A 130 -9.71 2.51 -10.69
CA TYR A 130 -9.49 3.91 -10.36
C TYR A 130 -8.27 4.05 -9.48
N SER A 131 -7.49 5.11 -9.71
CA SER A 131 -6.30 5.40 -8.91
C SER A 131 -6.10 6.89 -8.73
N PHE A 132 -5.47 7.24 -7.62
CA PHE A 132 -5.06 8.60 -7.30
C PHE A 132 -3.72 8.54 -6.57
N ASN A 133 -2.80 9.45 -6.92
CA ASN A 133 -1.53 9.60 -6.22
C ASN A 133 -1.53 10.92 -5.47
N TYR A 134 -1.05 10.87 -4.26
CA TYR A 134 -0.84 12.04 -3.43
C TYR A 134 0.61 12.09 -2.96
N GLU A 135 1.29 13.21 -3.29
CA GLU A 135 2.69 13.43 -2.93
C GLU A 135 2.79 14.19 -1.61
N PHE A 136 3.65 13.72 -0.72
CA PHE A 136 3.98 14.40 0.52
C PHE A 136 5.34 15.06 0.40
N HIS A 137 5.39 16.34 0.69
CA HIS A 137 6.59 17.16 0.63
C HIS A 137 6.93 17.73 2.00
N THR A 138 8.22 18.03 2.21
CA THR A 138 8.67 18.84 3.34
C THR A 138 8.28 20.31 3.12
N GLU A 139 8.41 21.13 4.16
CA GLU A 139 8.27 22.59 4.07
C GLU A 139 9.20 23.22 3.02
N THR A 140 10.35 22.59 2.75
CA THR A 140 11.31 23.00 1.73
C THR A 140 11.04 22.42 0.35
N ASN A 141 9.82 21.88 0.13
CA ASN A 141 9.36 21.27 -1.11
C ASN A 141 10.18 20.05 -1.58
N VAL A 142 10.79 19.33 -0.64
CA VAL A 142 11.44 18.04 -0.93
C VAL A 142 10.41 16.95 -0.75
N GLU A 143 10.19 16.15 -1.79
CA GLU A 143 9.29 15.00 -1.72
C GLU A 143 9.81 13.93 -0.74
N LEU A 144 8.93 13.47 0.11
CA LEU A 144 9.20 12.41 1.08
C LEU A 144 8.76 11.05 0.57
N TYR A 145 7.50 10.95 0.18
CA TYR A 145 6.85 9.74 -0.31
C TYR A 145 5.56 10.08 -1.05
N GLN A 146 5.01 9.09 -1.72
CA GLN A 146 3.69 9.18 -2.35
C GLN A 146 2.76 8.12 -1.78
N ILE A 147 1.50 8.47 -1.56
CA ILE A 147 0.45 7.49 -1.33
C ILE A 147 -0.27 7.23 -2.64
N MET A 148 -0.18 5.99 -3.09
CA MET A 148 -0.94 5.47 -4.22
C MET A 148 -2.23 4.87 -3.69
N TYR A 149 -3.35 5.45 -4.04
CA TYR A 149 -4.66 4.91 -3.72
C TYR A 149 -5.26 4.25 -4.95
N LEU A 150 -5.73 3.02 -4.79
CA LEU A 150 -6.43 2.28 -5.83
C LEU A 150 -7.75 1.75 -5.29
N THR A 151 -8.79 1.85 -6.09
CA THR A 151 -10.14 1.45 -5.70
C THR A 151 -10.90 0.83 -6.88
N PRO A 152 -11.81 -0.12 -6.61
CA PRO A 152 -12.68 -0.68 -7.63
C PRO A 152 -13.82 0.27 -8.06
N LYS A 153 -14.06 1.37 -7.32
CA LYS A 153 -15.16 2.31 -7.58
C LYS A 153 -14.68 3.76 -7.60
N ASP A 154 -15.25 4.55 -8.50
CA ASP A 154 -15.07 6.00 -8.58
C ASP A 154 -15.48 6.71 -7.28
N THR A 155 -16.58 6.28 -6.66
CA THR A 155 -17.04 6.82 -5.38
C THR A 155 -16.01 6.70 -4.26
N GLY A 156 -15.16 5.65 -4.27
CA GLY A 156 -14.04 5.52 -3.34
C GLY A 156 -13.01 6.63 -3.57
N LEU A 157 -12.73 6.93 -4.84
CA LEU A 157 -11.82 8.01 -5.22
C LEU A 157 -12.35 9.40 -4.80
N GLU A 158 -13.64 9.64 -5.00
CA GLU A 158 -14.30 10.88 -4.57
C GLU A 158 -14.19 11.05 -3.05
N LYS A 159 -14.51 10.00 -2.30
CA LYS A 159 -14.41 10.02 -0.82
C LYS A 159 -13.01 10.28 -0.31
N LEU A 160 -11.99 9.71 -0.94
CA LEU A 160 -10.60 10.01 -0.59
C LEU A 160 -10.27 11.49 -0.87
N LYS A 161 -10.65 12.01 -2.03
CA LYS A 161 -10.42 13.41 -2.38
C LYS A 161 -11.12 14.36 -1.41
N ASP A 162 -12.37 14.08 -1.05
CA ASP A 162 -13.11 14.84 -0.04
C ASP A 162 -12.35 14.84 1.31
N ALA A 163 -11.91 13.68 1.78
CA ALA A 163 -11.17 13.56 3.03
C ALA A 163 -9.83 14.31 3.00
N LEU A 164 -9.10 14.25 1.89
CA LEU A 164 -7.86 15.01 1.70
C LEU A 164 -8.14 16.52 1.68
N TRP A 165 -9.19 16.94 0.97
CA TRP A 165 -9.58 18.34 0.93
C TRP A 165 -9.96 18.88 2.31
N ASP A 166 -10.77 18.13 3.05
CA ASP A 166 -11.19 18.52 4.41
C ASP A 166 -10.00 18.60 5.38
N THR A 167 -9.01 17.73 5.20
CA THR A 167 -7.82 17.68 6.06
C THR A 167 -6.84 18.79 5.74
N PHE A 168 -6.55 18.99 4.46
CA PHE A 168 -5.49 19.90 3.99
C PHE A 168 -6.02 21.21 3.42
N LYS A 169 -7.35 21.36 3.27
CA LYS A 169 -8.03 22.56 2.78
C LYS A 169 -7.47 23.09 1.44
N GLY A 170 -6.99 22.18 0.59
CA GLY A 170 -6.42 22.51 -0.70
C GLY A 170 -4.97 23.02 -0.64
N ALA A 171 -4.27 22.80 0.47
CA ALA A 171 -2.84 23.09 0.57
C ALA A 171 -1.99 22.03 -0.13
#